data_d543452c814955cad567ca6248cf7aba
#
_entry.id   d543452c814955cad567ca6248cf7aba
#
_cell.length_a   1.000
_cell.length_b   1.000
_cell.length_c   1.000
_cell.angle_alpha   90.00
_cell.angle_beta   90.00
_cell.angle_gamma   90.00
#
_symmetry.space_group_name_H-M   'P 1'
#
loop_
_entity.id
_entity.type
_entity.pdbx_description
1 polymer ?
#
loop_
_entity_poly.entity_id
_entity_poly.type
_entity_poly.pdbx_seq_one_letter_code
_entity_poly.pdbx_strand_id
1 'polypeptide(L)'
;VHSSTVSPELLHPFSPFQALAQALLPLTLEGDDGSHDVAHLHRVWKNICQISQDEGGDQQILCAAVLLHDCVAVEKNSPQRHLASRMAAEKASIALATLGWSNVDINKAAHAIEAHSFSAAIPPQTLEAKILQDADRLDAIGMIGVARCFYIGGRMRSALYDAADPLAQQRQYDDKRFTLDHFETKLFKLQEGFQTAAGRRMAALRTERMRRFLSELLEEV
;
A
#
# COMPACT_ATOMS: atom_id res chain seq x y z
N VAL A 1 24.79 5.65 19.48
CA VAL A 1 23.50 5.65 18.80
C VAL A 1 23.52 6.86 17.88
N HIS A 2 23.82 6.70 16.58
CA HIS A 2 23.72 7.80 15.62
C HIS A 2 22.22 8.06 15.39
N SER A 3 21.70 9.16 15.93
CA SER A 3 20.40 9.69 15.59
C SER A 3 20.48 10.22 14.14
N SER A 4 20.12 9.38 13.19
CA SER A 4 19.94 9.80 11.80
C SER A 4 18.74 10.74 11.76
N THR A 5 19.00 12.05 11.73
CA THR A 5 17.95 13.08 11.58
C THR A 5 17.32 12.91 10.19
N VAL A 6 16.04 12.54 10.17
CA VAL A 6 15.25 12.50 8.92
C VAL A 6 15.14 13.92 8.37
N SER A 7 15.31 14.10 7.06
CA SER A 7 15.27 15.44 6.47
C SER A 7 13.87 16.07 6.60
N PRO A 8 13.76 17.39 6.83
CA PRO A 8 12.48 18.08 6.94
C PRO A 8 11.55 17.88 5.74
N GLU A 9 12.10 17.70 4.55
CA GLU A 9 11.36 17.47 3.31
C GLU A 9 10.57 16.15 3.34
N LEU A 10 11.13 15.10 3.96
CA LEU A 10 10.46 13.82 4.13
C LEU A 10 9.37 13.86 5.20
N LEU A 11 9.46 14.80 6.16
CA LEU A 11 8.51 14.95 7.25
C LEU A 11 7.31 15.82 6.88
N HIS A 12 7.51 16.80 5.98
CA HIS A 12 6.49 17.78 5.62
C HIS A 12 5.13 17.16 5.20
N PRO A 13 5.08 16.08 4.40
CA PRO A 13 3.81 15.47 4.01
C PRO A 13 2.96 14.94 5.17
N PHE A 14 3.59 14.62 6.31
CA PHE A 14 2.89 14.13 7.51
C PHE A 14 2.37 15.23 8.44
N SER A 15 2.34 16.49 8.00
CA SER A 15 1.76 17.58 8.80
C SER A 15 0.31 17.27 9.21
N PRO A 16 -0.10 17.50 10.49
CA PRO A 16 0.67 18.12 11.59
C PRO A 16 1.49 17.13 12.45
N PHE A 17 1.69 15.91 12.03
CA PHE A 17 2.32 14.81 12.80
C PHE A 17 3.83 14.64 12.52
N GLN A 18 4.54 15.71 12.14
CA GLN A 18 5.96 15.63 11.78
C GLN A 18 6.84 15.08 12.92
N ALA A 19 6.52 15.41 14.18
CA ALA A 19 7.25 14.89 15.33
C ALA A 19 7.11 13.37 15.46
N LEU A 20 5.92 12.84 15.20
CA LEU A 20 5.66 11.41 15.16
C LEU A 20 6.40 10.75 13.99
N ALA A 21 6.34 11.34 12.81
CA ALA A 21 7.07 10.86 11.63
C ALA A 21 8.58 10.86 11.85
N GLN A 22 9.15 11.90 12.51
CA GLN A 22 10.57 11.96 12.88
C GLN A 22 10.99 10.78 13.78
N ALA A 23 10.11 10.36 14.69
CA ALA A 23 10.40 9.26 15.60
C ALA A 23 10.27 7.88 14.94
N LEU A 24 9.30 7.70 14.01
CA LEU A 24 8.92 6.40 13.47
C LEU A 24 9.56 6.04 12.11
N LEU A 25 9.81 7.02 11.23
CA LEU A 25 10.41 6.77 9.90
C LEU A 25 11.73 5.97 9.95
N PRO A 26 12.65 6.20 10.90
CA PRO A 26 13.88 5.40 10.97
C PRO A 26 13.63 3.90 11.10
N LEU A 27 12.53 3.50 11.76
CA LEU A 27 12.18 2.08 11.95
C LEU A 27 11.70 1.40 10.66
N THR A 28 11.27 2.18 9.67
CA THR A 28 10.75 1.70 8.39
C THR A 28 11.84 1.60 7.34
N LEU A 29 12.81 2.52 7.37
CA LEU A 29 13.88 2.60 6.36
C LEU A 29 14.90 1.46 6.44
N GLU A 30 14.90 0.67 7.53
CA GLU A 30 15.81 -0.47 7.70
C GLU A 30 15.56 -1.63 6.72
N GLY A 31 14.44 -1.63 5.98
CA GLY A 31 14.01 -2.74 5.13
C GLY A 31 13.61 -2.35 3.70
N ASP A 32 14.15 -1.26 3.15
CA ASP A 32 13.77 -0.78 1.81
C ASP A 32 14.08 -1.82 0.71
N ASP A 33 13.03 -2.34 0.08
CA ASP A 33 13.09 -3.26 -1.08
C ASP A 33 12.86 -2.53 -2.42
N GLY A 34 12.85 -1.18 -2.42
CA GLY A 34 12.59 -0.32 -3.57
C GLY A 34 11.12 -0.27 -4.02
N SER A 35 10.22 -0.98 -3.34
CA SER A 35 8.77 -0.93 -3.60
C SER A 35 7.96 -0.33 -2.44
N HIS A 36 8.53 -0.26 -1.25
CA HIS A 36 7.94 0.29 -0.02
C HIS A 36 8.83 1.41 0.53
N ASP A 37 9.14 2.36 -0.35
CA ASP A 37 9.96 3.54 -0.06
C ASP A 37 9.14 4.64 0.65
N VAL A 38 9.81 5.71 1.08
CA VAL A 38 9.14 6.88 1.70
C VAL A 38 8.09 7.48 0.78
N ALA A 39 8.27 7.43 -0.54
CA ALA A 39 7.29 7.92 -1.50
C ALA A 39 5.99 7.10 -1.46
N HIS A 40 6.06 5.78 -1.22
CA HIS A 40 4.89 4.96 -0.95
C HIS A 40 4.14 5.44 0.32
N LEU A 41 4.86 5.64 1.43
CA LEU A 41 4.25 6.13 2.68
C LEU A 41 3.56 7.49 2.49
N HIS A 42 4.18 8.40 1.75
CA HIS A 42 3.58 9.71 1.43
C HIS A 42 2.28 9.55 0.60
N ARG A 43 2.26 8.64 -0.39
CA ARG A 43 1.06 8.40 -1.21
C ARG A 43 -0.06 7.74 -0.40
N VAL A 44 0.28 6.77 0.45
CA VAL A 44 -0.69 6.12 1.33
C VAL A 44 -1.24 7.11 2.35
N TRP A 45 -0.39 7.95 2.96
CA TRP A 45 -0.83 9.01 3.86
C TRP A 45 -1.76 10.01 3.18
N LYS A 46 -1.44 10.43 1.96
CA LYS A 46 -2.33 11.27 1.15
C LYS A 46 -3.69 10.62 0.92
N ASN A 47 -3.72 9.32 0.60
CA ASN A 47 -4.96 8.57 0.45
C ASN A 47 -5.74 8.52 1.77
N ILE A 48 -5.07 8.27 2.91
CA ILE A 48 -5.69 8.30 4.25
C ILE A 48 -6.36 9.65 4.49
N CYS A 49 -5.65 10.76 4.28
CA CYS A 49 -6.21 12.10 4.48
C CYS A 49 -7.46 12.33 3.62
N GLN A 50 -7.45 11.88 2.37
CA GLN A 50 -8.60 12.01 1.48
C GLN A 50 -9.80 11.16 1.92
N ILE A 51 -9.58 9.92 2.32
CA ILE A 51 -10.63 9.03 2.81
C ILE A 51 -11.21 9.60 4.11
N SER A 52 -10.36 10.04 5.03
CA SER A 52 -10.77 10.54 6.34
C SER A 52 -11.56 11.85 6.30
N GLN A 53 -11.47 12.63 5.22
CA GLN A 53 -12.33 13.81 5.03
C GLN A 53 -13.82 13.44 5.05
N ASP A 54 -14.17 12.27 4.50
CA ASP A 54 -15.54 11.81 4.43
C ASP A 54 -15.90 10.80 5.54
N GLU A 55 -14.95 9.96 5.93
CA GLU A 55 -15.19 8.84 6.84
C GLU A 55 -14.82 9.14 8.31
N GLY A 56 -13.99 10.15 8.56
CA GLY A 56 -13.43 10.42 9.90
C GLY A 56 -12.22 9.53 10.23
N GLY A 57 -12.16 9.04 11.47
CA GLY A 57 -11.06 8.25 12.01
C GLY A 57 -10.01 9.08 12.76
N ASP A 58 -9.28 8.44 13.67
CA ASP A 58 -8.24 9.08 14.47
C ASP A 58 -6.97 9.28 13.62
N GLN A 59 -6.67 10.53 13.28
CA GLN A 59 -5.55 10.89 12.40
C GLN A 59 -4.18 10.56 13.01
N GLN A 60 -4.04 10.60 14.33
CA GLN A 60 -2.78 10.26 14.98
C GLN A 60 -2.52 8.75 14.92
N ILE A 61 -3.54 7.94 15.15
CA ILE A 61 -3.48 6.48 15.00
C ILE A 61 -3.19 6.11 13.55
N LEU A 62 -3.88 6.73 12.59
CA LEU A 62 -3.68 6.50 11.16
C LEU A 62 -2.27 6.89 10.70
N CYS A 63 -1.72 8.01 11.22
CA CYS A 63 -0.36 8.43 10.92
C CYS A 63 0.67 7.41 11.46
N ALA A 64 0.52 6.98 12.71
CA ALA A 64 1.39 5.94 13.27
C ALA A 64 1.30 4.62 12.47
N ALA A 65 0.08 4.22 12.14
CA ALA A 65 -0.17 2.98 11.41
C ALA A 65 0.43 3.00 10.01
N VAL A 66 0.27 4.10 9.23
CA VAL A 66 0.89 4.19 7.90
C VAL A 66 2.42 4.22 7.96
N LEU A 67 3.01 4.86 8.97
CA LEU A 67 4.46 4.89 9.13
C LEU A 67 5.05 3.51 9.43
N LEU A 68 4.29 2.62 10.06
CA LEU A 68 4.78 1.35 10.58
C LEU A 68 4.20 0.11 9.88
N HIS A 69 3.23 0.23 8.95
CA HIS A 69 2.54 -0.93 8.39
C HIS A 69 3.48 -1.91 7.66
N ASP A 70 4.54 -1.41 7.03
CA ASP A 70 5.56 -2.17 6.32
C ASP A 70 6.96 -2.08 6.98
N CYS A 71 7.03 -1.83 8.30
CA CYS A 71 8.32 -1.71 9.03
C CYS A 71 9.05 -3.05 9.21
N VAL A 72 8.51 -4.16 8.72
CA VAL A 72 9.15 -5.47 8.69
C VAL A 72 9.13 -6.01 7.27
N ALA A 73 10.31 -6.12 6.66
CA ALA A 73 10.48 -6.69 5.33
C ALA A 73 10.53 -8.22 5.41
N VAL A 74 9.64 -8.89 4.67
CA VAL A 74 9.67 -10.35 4.47
C VAL A 74 9.66 -10.61 2.97
N GLU A 75 10.61 -11.40 2.47
CA GLU A 75 10.73 -11.77 1.06
C GLU A 75 9.40 -12.30 0.50
N LYS A 76 9.04 -11.87 -0.75
CA LYS A 76 7.76 -12.23 -1.39
C LYS A 76 7.57 -13.74 -1.58
N ASN A 77 8.65 -14.48 -1.74
CA ASN A 77 8.69 -15.94 -1.89
C ASN A 77 8.88 -16.69 -0.56
N SER A 78 8.99 -15.97 0.56
CA SER A 78 9.12 -16.58 1.89
C SER A 78 7.81 -17.25 2.33
N PRO A 79 7.85 -18.45 2.93
CA PRO A 79 6.69 -19.09 3.55
C PRO A 79 6.13 -18.27 4.72
N GLN A 80 6.90 -17.34 5.28
CA GLN A 80 6.51 -16.44 6.37
C GLN A 80 5.85 -15.14 5.87
N ARG A 81 5.64 -14.95 4.57
CA ARG A 81 5.06 -13.71 4.01
C ARG A 81 3.73 -13.35 4.67
N HIS A 82 2.90 -14.33 5.00
CA HIS A 82 1.60 -14.13 5.65
C HIS A 82 1.71 -13.63 7.11
N LEU A 83 2.89 -13.71 7.73
CA LEU A 83 3.16 -13.20 9.08
C LEU A 83 3.73 -11.79 9.11
N ALA A 84 4.11 -11.22 7.96
CA ALA A 84 4.81 -9.93 7.88
C ALA A 84 4.04 -8.81 8.60
N SER A 85 2.74 -8.67 8.36
CA SER A 85 1.93 -7.62 9.01
C SER A 85 1.76 -7.84 10.52
N ARG A 86 1.74 -9.07 11.01
CA ARG A 86 1.73 -9.37 12.44
C ARG A 86 3.04 -8.97 13.10
N MET A 87 4.17 -9.33 12.48
CA MET A 87 5.49 -8.92 12.96
C MET A 87 5.66 -7.40 12.94
N ALA A 88 5.11 -6.72 11.93
CA ALA A 88 5.08 -5.26 11.87
C ALA A 88 4.23 -4.66 13.00
N ALA A 89 3.06 -5.24 13.30
CA ALA A 89 2.20 -4.82 14.40
C ALA A 89 2.87 -5.01 15.78
N GLU A 90 3.60 -6.09 15.99
CA GLU A 90 4.38 -6.32 17.20
C GLU A 90 5.50 -5.28 17.36
N LYS A 91 6.30 -5.05 16.31
CA LYS A 91 7.36 -4.02 16.29
C LYS A 91 6.78 -2.63 16.54
N ALA A 92 5.65 -2.32 15.90
CA ALA A 92 4.92 -1.06 16.08
C ALA A 92 4.44 -0.87 17.52
N SER A 93 3.88 -1.91 18.13
CA SER A 93 3.40 -1.86 19.53
C SER A 93 4.52 -1.51 20.51
N ILE A 94 5.70 -2.10 20.35
CA ILE A 94 6.88 -1.79 21.16
C ILE A 94 7.31 -0.34 20.97
N ALA A 95 7.38 0.13 19.71
CA ALA A 95 7.79 1.49 19.41
C ALA A 95 6.82 2.53 19.98
N LEU A 96 5.52 2.33 19.82
CA LEU A 96 4.48 3.22 20.35
C LEU A 96 4.45 3.23 21.89
N ALA A 97 4.65 2.07 22.53
CA ALA A 97 4.79 2.02 23.99
C ALA A 97 5.99 2.84 24.49
N THR A 98 7.13 2.79 23.78
CA THR A 98 8.31 3.61 24.09
C THR A 98 8.04 5.10 23.97
N LEU A 99 7.13 5.51 23.07
CA LEU A 99 6.67 6.87 22.91
C LEU A 99 5.58 7.29 23.89
N GLY A 100 5.20 6.41 24.84
CA GLY A 100 4.25 6.70 25.91
C GLY A 100 2.77 6.65 25.48
N TRP A 101 2.45 5.95 24.39
CA TRP A 101 1.07 5.78 23.92
C TRP A 101 0.26 4.92 24.92
N SER A 102 -1.05 5.15 24.97
CA SER A 102 -1.95 4.31 25.76
C SER A 102 -2.09 2.90 25.13
N ASN A 103 -2.32 1.89 25.95
CA ASN A 103 -2.56 0.53 25.45
C ASN A 103 -3.77 0.47 24.49
N VAL A 104 -4.76 1.32 24.68
CA VAL A 104 -5.95 1.40 23.82
C VAL A 104 -5.55 1.85 22.41
N ASP A 105 -4.75 2.91 22.29
CA ASP A 105 -4.33 3.45 21.00
C ASP A 105 -3.30 2.57 20.31
N ILE A 106 -2.39 1.94 21.08
CA ILE A 106 -1.46 0.91 20.60
C ILE A 106 -2.24 -0.22 19.96
N ASN A 107 -3.26 -0.75 20.62
CA ASN A 107 -4.06 -1.86 20.11
C ASN A 107 -4.82 -1.48 18.81
N LYS A 108 -5.33 -0.24 18.71
CA LYS A 108 -5.97 0.24 17.47
C LYS A 108 -4.98 0.34 16.31
N ALA A 109 -3.79 0.92 16.55
CA ALA A 109 -2.73 1.03 15.55
C ALA A 109 -2.24 -0.36 15.12
N ALA A 110 -1.98 -1.25 16.07
CA ALA A 110 -1.54 -2.62 15.82
C ALA A 110 -2.56 -3.40 14.98
N HIS A 111 -3.86 -3.31 15.32
CA HIS A 111 -4.92 -3.94 14.53
C HIS A 111 -4.99 -3.37 13.10
N ALA A 112 -4.85 -2.05 12.93
CA ALA A 112 -4.82 -1.44 11.60
C ALA A 112 -3.63 -1.96 10.77
N ILE A 113 -2.44 -2.05 11.39
CA ILE A 113 -1.23 -2.59 10.76
C ILE A 113 -1.40 -4.07 10.42
N GLU A 114 -1.93 -4.87 11.33
CA GLU A 114 -2.11 -6.31 11.11
C GLU A 114 -3.11 -6.59 9.99
N ALA A 115 -4.22 -5.85 9.93
CA ALA A 115 -5.32 -6.05 9.00
C ALA A 115 -5.11 -5.39 7.62
N HIS A 116 -4.07 -4.56 7.40
CA HIS A 116 -3.87 -3.92 6.09
C HIS A 116 -3.51 -4.93 5.01
N SER A 117 -2.74 -5.98 5.37
CA SER A 117 -2.14 -6.91 4.42
C SER A 117 -3.17 -7.87 3.82
N PHE A 118 -3.21 -7.95 2.49
CA PHE A 118 -4.05 -8.93 1.78
C PHE A 118 -3.67 -10.37 2.13
N SER A 119 -2.38 -10.67 2.25
CA SER A 119 -1.88 -12.03 2.49
C SER A 119 -2.15 -12.54 3.91
N ALA A 120 -2.34 -11.64 4.87
CA ALA A 120 -2.67 -12.00 6.25
C ALA A 120 -4.13 -12.44 6.42
N ALA A 121 -5.01 -12.05 5.50
CA ALA A 121 -6.45 -12.38 5.48
C ALA A 121 -7.18 -12.04 6.81
N ILE A 122 -6.74 -10.95 7.48
CA ILE A 122 -7.34 -10.48 8.74
C ILE A 122 -8.39 -9.42 8.40
N PRO A 123 -9.67 -9.61 8.79
CA PRO A 123 -10.72 -8.63 8.55
C PRO A 123 -10.46 -7.32 9.31
N PRO A 124 -10.51 -6.14 8.67
CA PRO A 124 -10.40 -4.85 9.36
C PRO A 124 -11.67 -4.55 10.14
N GLN A 125 -11.58 -4.52 11.48
CA GLN A 125 -12.73 -4.33 12.36
C GLN A 125 -12.95 -2.86 12.73
N THR A 126 -11.87 -2.09 12.93
CA THR A 126 -11.95 -0.66 13.27
C THR A 126 -12.00 0.21 12.03
N LEU A 127 -12.45 1.47 12.20
CA LEU A 127 -12.47 2.43 11.10
C LEU A 127 -11.06 2.70 10.58
N GLU A 128 -10.08 2.86 11.47
CA GLU A 128 -8.68 3.08 11.13
C GLU A 128 -8.09 1.92 10.32
N ALA A 129 -8.43 0.67 10.69
CA ALA A 129 -8.00 -0.51 9.94
C ALA A 129 -8.61 -0.54 8.52
N LYS A 130 -9.88 -0.16 8.37
CA LYS A 130 -10.55 -0.05 7.06
C LYS A 130 -9.92 1.04 6.20
N ILE A 131 -9.64 2.20 6.79
CA ILE A 131 -9.04 3.34 6.10
C ILE A 131 -7.60 3.01 5.65
N LEU A 132 -6.76 2.44 6.52
CA LEU A 132 -5.39 2.07 6.16
C LEU A 132 -5.37 1.01 5.05
N GLN A 133 -6.21 -0.03 5.16
CA GLN A 133 -6.29 -1.08 4.14
C GLN A 133 -6.71 -0.50 2.78
N ASP A 134 -7.71 0.37 2.75
CA ASP A 134 -8.16 1.03 1.53
C ASP A 134 -7.08 1.95 0.95
N ALA A 135 -6.43 2.75 1.80
CA ALA A 135 -5.40 3.70 1.38
C ALA A 135 -4.18 3.01 0.78
N ASP A 136 -3.73 1.90 1.36
CA ASP A 136 -2.64 1.08 0.83
C ASP A 136 -3.04 0.43 -0.51
N ARG A 137 -4.22 -0.19 -0.58
CA ARG A 137 -4.73 -0.79 -1.83
C ARG A 137 -4.87 0.23 -2.97
N LEU A 138 -5.23 1.46 -2.67
CA LEU A 138 -5.27 2.55 -3.65
C LEU A 138 -3.90 2.80 -4.29
N ASP A 139 -2.78 2.57 -3.59
CA ASP A 139 -1.43 2.73 -4.17
C ASP A 139 -1.07 1.62 -5.18
N ALA A 140 -1.84 0.52 -5.17
CA ALA A 140 -1.67 -0.58 -6.13
C ALA A 140 -2.45 -0.38 -7.44
N ILE A 141 -3.34 0.62 -7.55
CA ILE A 141 -4.20 0.87 -8.70
C ILE A 141 -4.08 2.32 -9.22
N GLY A 142 -4.71 2.61 -10.36
CA GLY A 142 -4.56 3.89 -11.05
C GLY A 142 -3.21 4.03 -11.75
N MET A 143 -2.78 5.25 -12.05
CA MET A 143 -1.53 5.48 -12.82
C MET A 143 -0.28 5.03 -12.06
N ILE A 144 -0.27 5.10 -10.73
CA ILE A 144 0.81 4.51 -9.91
C ILE A 144 0.82 2.99 -10.06
N GLY A 145 -0.35 2.36 -10.02
CA GLY A 145 -0.50 0.91 -10.25
C GLY A 145 0.03 0.49 -11.62
N VAL A 146 -0.29 1.26 -12.67
CA VAL A 146 0.25 1.07 -14.04
C VAL A 146 1.78 1.14 -14.02
N ALA A 147 2.35 2.21 -13.49
CA ALA A 147 3.80 2.40 -13.45
C ALA A 147 4.51 1.27 -12.68
N ARG A 148 3.96 0.86 -11.53
CA ARG A 148 4.49 -0.26 -10.73
C ARG A 148 4.37 -1.60 -11.47
N CYS A 149 3.27 -1.83 -12.20
CA CYS A 149 3.07 -3.05 -12.99
C CYS A 149 4.19 -3.21 -14.02
N PHE A 150 4.47 -2.18 -14.82
CA PHE A 150 5.53 -2.23 -15.83
C PHE A 150 6.93 -2.28 -15.21
N TYR A 151 7.16 -1.56 -14.11
CA TYR A 151 8.43 -1.62 -13.39
C TYR A 151 8.74 -3.04 -12.89
N ILE A 152 7.75 -3.70 -12.28
CA ILE A 152 7.90 -5.08 -11.77
C ILE A 152 8.00 -6.07 -12.95
N GLY A 153 7.19 -5.92 -13.99
CA GLY A 153 7.28 -6.73 -15.20
C GLY A 153 8.68 -6.69 -15.82
N GLY A 154 9.28 -5.48 -15.94
CA GLY A 154 10.64 -5.33 -16.41
C GLY A 154 11.69 -6.02 -15.52
N ARG A 155 11.56 -5.92 -14.18
CA ARG A 155 12.42 -6.65 -13.24
C ARG A 155 12.29 -8.17 -13.36
N MET A 156 11.09 -8.67 -13.65
CA MET A 156 10.81 -10.10 -13.85
C MET A 156 11.19 -10.57 -15.27
N ARG A 157 11.58 -9.64 -16.16
CA ARG A 157 11.82 -9.91 -17.59
C ARG A 157 10.59 -10.43 -18.32
N SER A 158 9.40 -10.06 -17.87
CA SER A 158 8.15 -10.34 -18.57
C SER A 158 8.07 -9.49 -19.84
N ALA A 159 7.52 -10.05 -20.92
CA ALA A 159 7.18 -9.26 -22.10
C ALA A 159 6.08 -8.24 -21.76
N LEU A 160 5.97 -7.16 -22.55
CA LEU A 160 4.89 -6.18 -22.34
C LEU A 160 3.53 -6.84 -22.56
N TYR A 161 3.39 -7.58 -23.67
CA TYR A 161 2.19 -8.31 -24.07
C TYR A 161 2.56 -9.44 -25.05
N ASP A 162 1.61 -10.30 -25.38
CA ASP A 162 1.74 -11.28 -26.46
C ASP A 162 1.49 -10.60 -27.80
N ALA A 163 2.47 -10.63 -28.71
CA ALA A 163 2.39 -9.91 -30.00
C ALA A 163 1.27 -10.45 -30.94
N ALA A 164 0.84 -11.71 -30.76
CA ALA A 164 -0.22 -12.31 -31.56
C ALA A 164 -1.60 -12.14 -30.92
N ASP A 165 -1.68 -12.00 -29.59
CA ASP A 165 -2.93 -11.93 -28.84
C ASP A 165 -2.74 -11.03 -27.59
N PRO A 166 -2.61 -9.70 -27.74
CA PRO A 166 -2.27 -8.79 -26.65
C PRO A 166 -3.25 -8.83 -25.46
N LEU A 167 -4.53 -9.12 -25.72
CA LEU A 167 -5.61 -9.14 -24.72
C LEU A 167 -5.99 -10.55 -24.24
N ALA A 168 -5.24 -11.58 -24.63
CA ALA A 168 -5.54 -12.97 -24.29
C ALA A 168 -6.99 -13.38 -24.66
N GLN A 169 -7.44 -13.00 -25.84
CA GLN A 169 -8.79 -13.36 -26.33
C GLN A 169 -8.89 -14.83 -26.75
N GLN A 170 -7.77 -15.45 -27.15
CA GLN A 170 -7.69 -16.84 -27.64
C GLN A 170 -6.76 -17.71 -26.77
N ARG A 171 -6.14 -17.15 -25.73
CA ARG A 171 -5.27 -17.86 -24.79
C ARG A 171 -5.70 -17.60 -23.35
N GLN A 172 -5.17 -18.36 -22.41
CA GLN A 172 -5.29 -18.05 -20.99
C GLN A 172 -4.36 -16.92 -20.58
N TYR A 173 -4.76 -16.13 -19.58
CA TYR A 173 -3.89 -15.15 -18.97
C TYR A 173 -2.66 -15.77 -18.33
N ASP A 174 -1.49 -15.17 -18.56
CA ASP A 174 -0.21 -15.53 -17.93
C ASP A 174 0.54 -14.25 -17.52
N ASP A 175 0.25 -13.74 -16.36
CA ASP A 175 0.82 -12.49 -15.83
C ASP A 175 2.29 -12.61 -15.39
N LYS A 176 2.84 -13.81 -15.40
CA LYS A 176 4.29 -14.03 -15.23
C LYS A 176 5.05 -13.81 -16.52
N ARG A 177 4.40 -14.12 -17.64
CA ARG A 177 4.98 -14.01 -18.98
C ARG A 177 4.68 -12.67 -19.64
N PHE A 178 3.46 -12.12 -19.44
CA PHE A 178 2.96 -10.93 -20.12
C PHE A 178 2.46 -9.91 -19.09
N THR A 179 3.03 -8.71 -19.10
CA THR A 179 2.73 -7.66 -18.13
C THR A 179 1.28 -7.16 -18.24
N LEU A 180 0.71 -7.07 -19.46
CA LEU A 180 -0.67 -6.63 -19.64
C LEU A 180 -1.68 -7.58 -19.02
N ASP A 181 -1.40 -8.87 -18.97
CA ASP A 181 -2.30 -9.86 -18.38
C ASP A 181 -2.56 -9.58 -16.89
N HIS A 182 -1.61 -8.92 -16.21
CA HIS A 182 -1.74 -8.57 -14.79
C HIS A 182 -2.88 -7.58 -14.51
N PHE A 183 -3.30 -6.80 -15.51
CA PHE A 183 -4.46 -5.92 -15.38
C PHE A 183 -5.72 -6.72 -15.10
N GLU A 184 -5.96 -7.80 -15.86
CA GLU A 184 -7.15 -8.65 -15.74
C GLU A 184 -7.02 -9.66 -14.60
N THR A 185 -5.83 -10.24 -14.40
CA THR A 185 -5.64 -11.26 -13.36
C THR A 185 -5.73 -10.68 -11.97
N LYS A 186 -5.33 -9.40 -11.78
CA LYS A 186 -5.24 -8.77 -10.46
C LYS A 186 -5.77 -7.35 -10.38
N LEU A 187 -5.25 -6.40 -11.17
CA LEU A 187 -5.44 -4.97 -10.89
C LEU A 187 -6.90 -4.53 -10.92
N PHE A 188 -7.68 -4.97 -11.91
CA PHE A 188 -9.10 -4.64 -12.00
C PHE A 188 -9.94 -5.29 -10.89
N LYS A 189 -9.52 -6.45 -10.38
CA LYS A 189 -10.21 -7.14 -9.28
C LYS A 189 -10.02 -6.45 -7.92
N LEU A 190 -8.95 -5.65 -7.76
CA LEU A 190 -8.70 -4.94 -6.51
C LEU A 190 -9.83 -3.96 -6.15
N GLN A 191 -10.58 -3.46 -7.12
CA GLN A 191 -11.71 -2.57 -6.89
C GLN A 191 -12.78 -3.16 -5.95
N GLU A 192 -12.96 -4.47 -5.94
CA GLU A 192 -14.03 -5.14 -5.18
C GLU A 192 -13.74 -5.24 -3.68
N GLY A 193 -12.50 -5.04 -3.26
CA GLY A 193 -12.07 -5.28 -1.89
C GLY A 193 -12.07 -4.08 -0.94
N PHE A 194 -12.60 -2.91 -1.34
CA PHE A 194 -12.56 -1.69 -0.54
C PHE A 194 -13.64 -1.66 0.54
N GLN A 195 -13.27 -1.18 1.73
CA GLN A 195 -14.07 -1.24 2.95
C GLN A 195 -14.94 0.01 3.15
N THR A 196 -14.38 1.21 2.86
CA THR A 196 -15.03 2.50 3.09
C THR A 196 -15.79 2.99 1.85
N ALA A 197 -16.79 3.88 2.02
CA ALA A 197 -17.51 4.46 0.89
C ALA A 197 -16.58 5.38 0.07
N ALA A 198 -15.74 6.17 0.73
CA ALA A 198 -14.75 7.04 0.09
C ALA A 198 -13.70 6.21 -0.66
N GLY A 199 -13.18 5.14 -0.05
CA GLY A 199 -12.23 4.21 -0.68
C GLY A 199 -12.80 3.59 -1.96
N ARG A 200 -14.05 3.12 -1.93
CA ARG A 200 -14.73 2.58 -3.13
C ARG A 200 -14.86 3.61 -4.26
N ARG A 201 -15.24 4.86 -3.94
CA ARG A 201 -15.32 5.93 -4.97
C ARG A 201 -13.95 6.21 -5.58
N MET A 202 -12.91 6.33 -4.77
CA MET A 202 -11.54 6.55 -5.25
C MET A 202 -11.03 5.38 -6.08
N ALA A 203 -11.32 4.14 -5.67
CA ALA A 203 -10.94 2.93 -6.40
C ALA A 203 -11.62 2.87 -7.78
N ALA A 204 -12.92 3.18 -7.87
CA ALA A 204 -13.64 3.23 -9.14
C ALA A 204 -12.99 4.23 -10.12
N LEU A 205 -12.68 5.45 -9.66
CA LEU A 205 -12.00 6.45 -10.48
C LEU A 205 -10.60 6.01 -10.95
N ARG A 206 -9.84 5.33 -10.08
CA ARG A 206 -8.50 4.81 -10.42
C ARG A 206 -8.58 3.64 -11.40
N THR A 207 -9.56 2.77 -11.23
CA THR A 207 -9.80 1.64 -12.15
C THR A 207 -10.20 2.14 -13.54
N GLU A 208 -11.05 3.18 -13.62
CA GLU A 208 -11.40 3.80 -14.89
C GLU A 208 -10.19 4.41 -15.61
N ARG A 209 -9.28 5.04 -14.86
CA ARG A 209 -8.01 5.54 -15.42
C ARG A 209 -7.14 4.41 -15.98
N MET A 210 -7.09 3.26 -15.31
CA MET A 210 -6.35 2.10 -15.82
C MET A 210 -6.96 1.51 -17.09
N ARG A 211 -8.31 1.46 -17.17
CA ARG A 211 -9.02 1.00 -18.37
C ARG A 211 -8.76 1.92 -19.56
N ARG A 212 -8.82 3.24 -19.33
CA ARG A 212 -8.49 4.22 -20.36
C ARG A 212 -7.03 4.10 -20.82
N PHE A 213 -6.07 3.98 -19.87
CA PHE A 213 -4.67 3.73 -20.23
C PHE A 213 -4.52 2.48 -21.11
N LEU A 214 -5.17 1.37 -20.75
CA LEU A 214 -5.08 0.14 -21.54
C LEU A 214 -5.70 0.32 -22.94
N SER A 215 -6.83 1.01 -23.04
CA SER A 215 -7.46 1.32 -24.32
C SER A 215 -6.54 2.16 -25.21
N GLU A 216 -5.94 3.24 -24.67
CA GLU A 216 -5.01 4.10 -25.40
C GLU A 216 -3.74 3.33 -25.85
N LEU A 217 -3.19 2.49 -24.95
CA LEU A 217 -2.04 1.63 -25.29
C LEU A 217 -2.34 0.69 -26.47
N LEU A 218 -3.55 0.14 -26.52
CA LEU A 218 -3.94 -0.82 -27.55
C LEU A 218 -4.17 -0.18 -28.93
N GLU A 219 -4.31 1.15 -29.00
CA GLU A 219 -4.34 1.88 -30.27
C GLU A 219 -2.95 1.98 -30.92
N GLU A 220 -1.88 1.73 -30.13
CA GLU A 220 -0.48 1.76 -30.56
C GLU A 220 0.12 0.36 -30.85
N VAL A 221 -0.67 -0.73 -30.72
CA VAL A 221 -0.23 -2.13 -30.79
C VAL A 221 -0.76 -2.86 -32.03
#